data_a357f5b43446ad29f49c823c3975c023
#
_entry.id   a357f5b43446ad29f49c823c3975c023
#
_cell.length_a   1.000
_cell.length_b   1.000
_cell.length_c   1.000
_cell.angle_alpha   90.00
_cell.angle_beta   90.00
_cell.angle_gamma   90.00
#
_symmetry.space_group_name_H-M   'P 1'
#
loop_
_entity.id
_entity.type
_entity.pdbx_description
1 polymer ?
#
loop_
_entity_poly.entity_id
_entity_poly.type
_entity_poly.pdbx_seq_one_letter_code
_entity_poly.pdbx_strand_id
1 'polypeptide(L)'
;MKRIGIAINPSKDNENKIVQMVKDKFNEKFDLEEIIVFNSYETKNLILHKPLDLIVVLGGDGTLLNVAREISKKAYEVPIFGINIGNLGFLSSIDISEIDKALNKLKNQEYSLEKRMLLNCIQENKEPVIALNDVVVARGTLSRMVKFEIFID
;
A
#
# COMPACT_ATOMS: atom_id res chain seq x y z
N MET A 1 10.35 -16.16 -3.11
CA MET A 1 10.31 -14.70 -3.30
C MET A 1 11.63 -14.27 -3.89
N LYS A 2 11.58 -13.60 -5.05
CA LYS A 2 12.75 -13.19 -5.82
C LYS A 2 12.75 -11.69 -6.15
N ARG A 3 11.58 -11.09 -6.27
CA ARG A 3 11.45 -9.69 -6.68
C ARG A 3 10.46 -8.97 -5.77
N ILE A 4 10.90 -7.89 -5.14
CA ILE A 4 10.05 -7.08 -4.26
C ILE A 4 10.05 -5.62 -4.69
N GLY A 5 8.92 -4.95 -4.41
CA GLY A 5 8.80 -3.51 -4.50
C GLY A 5 8.85 -2.89 -3.11
N ILE A 6 9.50 -1.77 -2.93
CA ILE A 6 9.43 -0.95 -1.70
C ILE A 6 8.79 0.37 -2.05
N ALA A 7 7.60 0.60 -1.54
CA ALA A 7 6.86 1.85 -1.69
C ALA A 7 7.06 2.74 -0.45
N ILE A 8 7.49 3.96 -0.64
CA ILE A 8 7.68 4.92 0.45
C ILE A 8 7.23 6.33 0.05
N ASN A 9 6.75 7.09 1.03
CA ASN A 9 6.64 8.53 0.87
C ASN A 9 8.01 9.17 1.12
N PRO A 10 8.67 9.78 0.11
CA PRO A 10 10.01 10.32 0.26
C PRO A 10 10.15 11.36 1.37
N SER A 11 9.09 12.10 1.69
CA SER A 11 9.11 13.10 2.78
C SER A 11 9.29 12.49 4.18
N LYS A 12 9.12 11.17 4.31
CA LYS A 12 9.29 10.43 5.59
C LYS A 12 10.66 9.79 5.76
N ASP A 13 11.48 9.80 4.72
CA ASP A 13 12.83 9.24 4.73
C ASP A 13 13.77 10.07 3.83
N ASN A 14 13.94 11.34 4.16
CA ASN A 14 14.69 12.31 3.35
C ASN A 14 16.14 11.88 3.07
N GLU A 15 16.74 11.06 3.93
CA GLU A 15 18.11 10.55 3.79
C GLU A 15 18.17 9.11 3.25
N ASN A 16 17.03 8.53 2.87
CA ASN A 16 16.89 7.13 2.43
C ASN A 16 17.44 6.09 3.45
N LYS A 17 17.57 6.44 4.71
CA LYS A 17 18.12 5.56 5.77
C LYS A 17 17.21 4.39 6.06
N ILE A 18 15.90 4.64 6.13
CA ILE A 18 14.89 3.60 6.42
C ILE A 18 14.81 2.64 5.24
N VAL A 19 14.73 3.17 4.02
CA VAL A 19 14.72 2.35 2.79
C VAL A 19 15.96 1.48 2.73
N GLN A 20 17.15 2.03 2.99
CA GLN A 20 18.39 1.27 2.92
C GLN A 20 18.42 0.16 3.98
N MET A 21 18.08 0.48 5.22
CA MET A 21 18.00 -0.49 6.31
C MET A 21 17.02 -1.64 5.97
N VAL A 22 15.86 -1.33 5.41
CA VAL A 22 14.88 -2.35 5.01
C VAL A 22 15.43 -3.22 3.87
N LYS A 23 16.07 -2.61 2.86
CA LYS A 23 16.74 -3.36 1.77
C LYS A 23 17.79 -4.32 2.29
N ASP A 24 18.64 -3.87 3.20
CA ASP A 24 19.72 -4.69 3.79
C ASP A 24 19.14 -5.88 4.55
N LYS A 25 18.10 -5.67 5.36
CA LYS A 25 17.42 -6.73 6.09
C LYS A 25 16.73 -7.74 5.18
N PHE A 26 16.13 -7.31 4.09
CA PHE A 26 15.55 -8.22 3.10
C PHE A 26 16.63 -9.02 2.38
N ASN A 27 17.74 -8.40 1.96
CA ASN A 27 18.86 -9.08 1.31
C ASN A 27 19.56 -10.10 2.25
N GLU A 28 19.63 -9.80 3.55
CA GLU A 28 20.15 -10.73 4.56
C GLU A 28 19.31 -12.00 4.69
N LYS A 29 17.99 -11.87 4.60
CA LYS A 29 17.05 -12.97 4.85
C LYS A 29 16.65 -13.75 3.61
N PHE A 30 16.66 -13.12 2.44
CA PHE A 30 16.13 -13.66 1.19
C PHE A 30 17.16 -13.53 0.05
N ASP A 31 17.20 -14.54 -0.80
CA ASP A 31 17.97 -14.52 -2.05
C ASP A 31 17.16 -13.80 -3.14
N LEU A 32 17.20 -12.45 -3.10
CA LEU A 32 16.44 -11.59 -4.02
C LEU A 32 17.24 -11.31 -5.28
N GLU A 33 16.56 -11.33 -6.42
CA GLU A 33 17.09 -10.92 -7.71
C GLU A 33 16.98 -9.41 -7.93
N GLU A 34 15.93 -8.80 -7.37
CA GLU A 34 15.65 -7.39 -7.59
C GLU A 34 14.81 -6.77 -6.46
N ILE A 35 15.23 -5.57 -6.04
CA ILE A 35 14.45 -4.68 -5.17
C ILE A 35 14.22 -3.36 -5.89
N ILE A 36 12.95 -3.06 -6.21
CA ILE A 36 12.54 -1.83 -6.86
C ILE A 36 12.01 -0.86 -5.80
N VAL A 37 12.60 0.33 -5.69
CA VAL A 37 12.09 1.39 -4.79
C VAL A 37 11.30 2.40 -5.61
N PHE A 38 10.12 2.78 -5.13
CA PHE A 38 9.28 3.75 -5.80
C PHE A 38 8.55 4.68 -4.82
N ASN A 39 8.25 5.87 -5.29
CA ASN A 39 7.45 6.82 -4.56
C ASN A 39 6.00 6.33 -4.47
N SER A 40 5.45 6.24 -3.26
CA SER A 40 4.09 5.77 -3.00
C SER A 40 3.00 6.62 -3.68
N TYR A 41 3.31 7.85 -4.10
CA TYR A 41 2.40 8.75 -4.83
C TYR A 41 2.58 8.72 -6.36
N GLU A 42 3.69 8.14 -6.85
CA GLU A 42 4.05 8.11 -8.27
C GLU A 42 3.99 6.69 -8.86
N THR A 43 3.08 5.90 -8.39
CA THR A 43 2.90 4.50 -8.78
C THR A 43 2.50 4.31 -10.26
N LYS A 44 2.30 5.39 -11.01
CA LYS A 44 2.06 5.34 -12.46
C LYS A 44 3.16 4.58 -13.21
N ASN A 45 4.39 4.61 -12.70
CA ASN A 45 5.57 3.96 -13.27
C ASN A 45 5.76 2.51 -12.81
N LEU A 46 4.85 1.97 -12.00
CA LEU A 46 4.79 0.54 -11.63
C LEU A 46 4.38 -0.36 -12.81
N ILE A 47 4.60 0.07 -14.04
CA ILE A 47 4.55 -0.83 -15.19
C ILE A 47 5.82 -1.68 -15.13
N LEU A 48 5.75 -2.70 -14.34
CA LEU A 48 6.83 -3.65 -14.19
C LEU A 48 6.81 -4.59 -15.39
N HIS A 49 7.90 -4.65 -16.09
CA HIS A 49 8.09 -5.63 -17.16
C HIS A 49 8.03 -7.08 -16.65
N LYS A 50 8.12 -7.25 -15.34
CA LYS A 50 8.02 -8.54 -14.65
C LYS A 50 7.23 -8.38 -13.34
N PRO A 51 6.45 -9.39 -12.92
CA PRO A 51 5.67 -9.33 -11.69
C PRO A 51 6.57 -9.23 -10.44
N LEU A 52 6.05 -8.58 -9.39
CA LEU A 52 6.63 -8.60 -8.05
C LEU A 52 5.97 -9.71 -7.22
N ASP A 53 6.77 -10.32 -6.36
CA ASP A 53 6.27 -11.32 -5.40
C ASP A 53 5.64 -10.66 -4.16
N LEU A 54 6.07 -9.43 -3.84
CA LEU A 54 5.63 -8.67 -2.67
C LEU A 54 5.84 -7.18 -2.89
N ILE A 55 4.92 -6.36 -2.37
CA ILE A 55 5.15 -4.93 -2.19
C ILE A 55 5.22 -4.61 -0.70
N VAL A 56 6.36 -4.10 -0.27
CA VAL A 56 6.57 -3.56 1.08
C VAL A 56 6.19 -2.09 1.08
N VAL A 57 5.28 -1.68 1.94
CA VAL A 57 4.85 -0.28 2.07
C VAL A 57 5.42 0.30 3.34
N LEU A 58 6.32 1.26 3.22
CA LEU A 58 6.91 1.99 4.34
C LEU A 58 6.13 3.27 4.60
N GLY A 59 5.28 3.26 5.63
CA GLY A 59 4.41 4.38 5.94
C GLY A 59 3.30 4.03 6.90
N GLY A 60 2.34 4.92 7.07
CA GLY A 60 1.07 4.66 7.77
C GLY A 60 -0.04 4.27 6.79
N ASP A 61 -1.27 4.21 7.31
CA ASP A 61 -2.46 3.78 6.58
C ASP A 61 -2.68 4.54 5.26
N GLY A 62 -2.48 5.86 5.25
CA GLY A 62 -2.65 6.66 4.04
C GLY A 62 -1.69 6.26 2.91
N THR A 63 -0.46 5.87 3.24
CA THR A 63 0.51 5.38 2.26
C THR A 63 0.08 4.02 1.70
N LEU A 64 -0.37 3.13 2.58
CA LEU A 64 -0.86 1.80 2.20
C LEU A 64 -2.11 1.89 1.33
N LEU A 65 -3.09 2.70 1.72
CA LEU A 65 -4.31 2.94 0.95
C LEU A 65 -4.00 3.47 -0.46
N ASN A 66 -3.05 4.38 -0.57
CA ASN A 66 -2.66 4.93 -1.87
C ASN A 66 -2.04 3.87 -2.77
N VAL A 67 -1.10 3.08 -2.25
CA VAL A 67 -0.44 2.00 -2.99
C VAL A 67 -1.48 0.95 -3.42
N ALA A 68 -2.34 0.50 -2.50
CA ALA A 68 -3.38 -0.48 -2.79
C ALA A 68 -4.33 -0.01 -3.90
N ARG A 69 -4.77 1.25 -3.86
CA ARG A 69 -5.62 1.85 -4.89
C ARG A 69 -4.96 1.86 -6.28
N GLU A 70 -3.68 2.25 -6.34
CA GLU A 70 -2.99 2.34 -7.62
C GLU A 70 -2.69 0.95 -8.22
N ILE A 71 -2.40 -0.05 -7.40
CA ILE A 71 -2.24 -1.44 -7.82
C ILE A 71 -3.56 -1.98 -8.37
N SER A 72 -4.66 -1.73 -7.66
CA SER A 72 -5.99 -2.21 -8.04
C SER A 72 -6.47 -1.63 -9.37
N LYS A 73 -6.16 -0.36 -9.67
CA LYS A 73 -6.46 0.25 -10.99
C LYS A 73 -5.79 -0.49 -12.16
N LYS A 74 -4.68 -1.15 -11.90
CA LYS A 74 -3.91 -1.88 -12.91
C LYS A 74 -4.27 -3.37 -12.97
N ALA A 75 -5.26 -3.82 -12.16
CA ALA A 75 -5.61 -5.23 -11.97
C ALA A 75 -4.38 -6.10 -11.65
N TYR A 76 -3.43 -5.54 -10.89
CA TYR A 76 -2.19 -6.21 -10.55
C TYR A 76 -2.34 -6.88 -9.18
N GLU A 77 -2.34 -8.22 -9.18
CA GLU A 77 -2.46 -9.02 -7.97
C GLU A 77 -1.08 -9.26 -7.36
N VAL A 78 -0.79 -8.59 -6.25
CA VAL A 78 0.45 -8.76 -5.49
C VAL A 78 0.15 -8.56 -4.01
N PRO A 79 0.71 -9.39 -3.11
CA PRO A 79 0.59 -9.16 -1.67
C PRO A 79 1.22 -7.83 -1.26
N ILE A 80 0.60 -7.17 -0.28
CA ILE A 80 1.11 -5.94 0.32
C ILE A 80 1.50 -6.22 1.76
N PHE A 81 2.71 -5.81 2.15
CA PHE A 81 3.22 -5.89 3.51
C PHE A 81 3.46 -4.48 4.04
N GLY A 82 2.58 -4.01 4.94
CA GLY A 82 2.66 -2.68 5.52
C GLY A 82 3.60 -2.65 6.73
N ILE A 83 4.62 -1.81 6.68
CA ILE A 83 5.52 -1.52 7.80
C ILE A 83 5.33 -0.06 8.21
N ASN A 84 4.85 0.14 9.43
CA ASN A 84 4.68 1.48 9.96
C ASN A 84 6.02 2.10 10.34
N ILE A 85 6.25 3.33 9.89
CA ILE A 85 7.45 4.13 10.19
C ILE A 85 7.10 5.43 10.92
N GLY A 86 5.96 5.48 11.57
CA GLY A 86 5.46 6.64 12.32
C GLY A 86 4.45 6.22 13.38
N ASN A 87 3.32 6.91 13.45
CA ASN A 87 2.25 6.50 14.36
C ASN A 87 1.54 5.26 13.83
N LEU A 88 1.37 4.26 14.68
CA LEU A 88 0.72 3.00 14.33
C LEU A 88 -0.72 3.26 13.83
N GLY A 89 -1.03 2.69 12.67
CA GLY A 89 -2.36 2.71 12.07
C GLY A 89 -3.10 1.39 12.25
N PHE A 90 -4.24 1.27 11.58
CA PHE A 90 -5.09 0.07 11.60
C PHE A 90 -4.78 -0.92 10.47
N LEU A 91 -4.11 -0.48 9.41
CA LEU A 91 -3.85 -1.26 8.20
C LEU A 91 -2.42 -1.78 8.11
N SER A 92 -1.47 -1.15 8.80
CA SER A 92 -0.08 -1.60 8.83
C SER A 92 0.05 -2.92 9.60
N SER A 93 0.84 -3.85 9.07
CA SER A 93 0.98 -5.18 9.64
C SER A 93 1.89 -5.20 10.87
N ILE A 94 2.91 -4.33 10.89
CA ILE A 94 3.91 -4.24 11.96
C ILE A 94 4.45 -2.81 12.13
N ASP A 95 5.07 -2.55 13.28
CA ASP A 95 5.96 -1.41 13.48
C ASP A 95 7.37 -1.74 12.96
N ILE A 96 8.11 -0.73 12.50
CA ILE A 96 9.48 -0.91 11.96
C ILE A 96 10.45 -1.55 12.96
N SER A 97 10.24 -1.35 14.26
CA SER A 97 11.04 -1.98 15.32
C SER A 97 10.92 -3.51 15.37
N GLU A 98 9.84 -4.06 14.81
CA GLU A 98 9.57 -5.50 14.75
C GLU A 98 10.03 -6.17 13.45
N ILE A 99 10.71 -5.43 12.57
CA ILE A 99 11.04 -5.91 11.21
C ILE A 99 11.78 -7.25 11.21
N ASP A 100 12.75 -7.45 12.10
CA ASP A 100 13.55 -8.69 12.14
C ASP A 100 12.69 -9.91 12.47
N LYS A 101 11.80 -9.78 13.44
CA LYS A 101 10.85 -10.82 13.81
C LYS A 101 9.88 -11.12 12.66
N ALA A 102 9.39 -10.09 12.01
CA ALA A 102 8.45 -10.23 10.90
C ALA A 102 9.09 -10.89 9.68
N LEU A 103 10.32 -10.50 9.32
CA LEU A 103 11.04 -11.13 8.22
C LEU A 103 11.39 -12.60 8.49
N ASN A 104 11.68 -12.97 9.74
CA ASN A 104 11.85 -14.36 10.12
C ASN A 104 10.56 -15.17 9.91
N LYS A 105 9.41 -14.64 10.35
CA LYS A 105 8.11 -15.25 10.09
C LYS A 105 7.81 -15.36 8.59
N LEU A 106 8.09 -14.30 7.85
CA LEU A 106 7.90 -14.30 6.39
C LEU A 106 8.76 -15.38 5.72
N LYS A 107 10.02 -15.53 6.14
CA LYS A 107 10.92 -16.57 5.65
C LYS A 107 10.43 -17.99 5.96
N ASN A 108 9.89 -18.19 7.15
CA ASN A 108 9.37 -19.47 7.61
C ASN A 108 7.94 -19.76 7.10
N GLN A 109 7.33 -18.86 6.32
CA GLN A 109 5.95 -18.95 5.85
C GLN A 109 4.91 -18.95 7.00
N GLU A 110 5.26 -18.32 8.13
CA GLU A 110 4.42 -18.18 9.33
C GLU A 110 3.57 -16.91 9.24
N TYR A 111 2.79 -16.78 8.18
CA TYR A 111 1.91 -15.63 7.93
C TYR A 111 0.61 -16.08 7.25
N SER A 112 -0.40 -15.24 7.29
CA SER A 112 -1.64 -15.39 6.53
C SER A 112 -1.83 -14.22 5.57
N LEU A 113 -2.49 -14.48 4.43
CA LEU A 113 -2.91 -13.44 3.49
C LEU A 113 -4.37 -13.10 3.76
N GLU A 114 -4.64 -11.84 4.03
CA GLU A 114 -5.98 -11.31 4.16
C GLU A 114 -6.43 -10.72 2.82
N LYS A 115 -7.54 -11.20 2.29
CA LYS A 115 -8.18 -10.62 1.11
C LYS A 115 -9.09 -9.48 1.56
N ARG A 116 -8.94 -8.33 0.94
CA ARG A 116 -9.77 -7.16 1.20
C ARG A 116 -10.64 -6.82 -0.01
N MET A 117 -11.90 -6.57 0.27
CA MET A 117 -12.87 -6.10 -0.72
C MET A 117 -12.58 -4.62 -1.04
N LEU A 118 -12.81 -4.25 -2.29
CA LEU A 118 -12.68 -2.88 -2.77
C LEU A 118 -14.06 -2.31 -3.09
N LEU A 119 -14.23 -1.02 -2.87
CA LEU A 119 -15.38 -0.27 -3.31
C LEU A 119 -15.10 0.31 -4.71
N ASN A 120 -16.03 0.16 -5.62
CA ASN A 120 -15.99 0.82 -6.91
C ASN A 120 -17.05 1.93 -6.93
N CYS A 121 -16.61 3.16 -6.91
CA CYS A 121 -17.48 4.33 -6.97
C CYS A 121 -17.66 4.80 -8.42
N ILE A 122 -18.87 4.71 -8.94
CA ILE A 122 -19.23 5.16 -10.28
C ILE A 122 -20.01 6.45 -10.16
N GLN A 123 -19.57 7.49 -10.84
CA GLN A 123 -20.26 8.76 -10.95
C GLN A 123 -20.53 9.04 -12.43
N GLU A 124 -21.75 9.53 -12.72
CA GLU A 124 -22.11 9.91 -14.07
C GLU A 124 -21.10 10.88 -14.70
N ASN A 125 -20.71 10.61 -15.93
CA ASN A 125 -19.72 11.39 -16.69
C ASN A 125 -18.31 11.53 -16.05
N LYS A 126 -17.92 10.60 -15.14
CA LYS A 126 -16.57 10.53 -14.57
C LYS A 126 -16.01 9.13 -14.61
N GLU A 127 -14.68 9.05 -14.63
CA GLU A 127 -14.00 7.78 -14.49
C GLU A 127 -14.29 7.14 -13.11
N PRO A 128 -14.50 5.81 -13.06
CA PRO A 128 -14.69 5.10 -11.80
C PRO A 128 -13.51 5.29 -10.83
N VAL A 129 -13.82 5.39 -9.55
CA VAL A 129 -12.83 5.52 -8.49
C VAL A 129 -12.88 4.30 -7.59
N ILE A 130 -11.72 3.68 -7.36
CA ILE A 130 -11.57 2.55 -6.45
C ILE A 130 -11.12 3.02 -5.07
N ALA A 131 -11.76 2.52 -4.03
CA ALA A 131 -11.39 2.75 -2.64
C ALA A 131 -11.26 1.44 -1.87
N LEU A 132 -10.29 1.38 -0.95
CA LEU A 132 -10.09 0.22 -0.07
C LEU A 132 -10.91 0.35 1.23
N ASN A 133 -11.09 1.56 1.75
CA ASN A 133 -11.84 1.80 2.99
C ASN A 133 -13.24 2.37 2.72
N ASP A 134 -13.29 3.62 2.30
CA ASP A 134 -14.53 4.40 2.20
C ASP A 134 -14.53 5.33 1.00
N VAL A 135 -15.72 5.65 0.56
CA VAL A 135 -15.99 6.71 -0.41
C VAL A 135 -16.77 7.81 0.31
N VAL A 136 -16.17 8.99 0.39
CA VAL A 136 -16.77 10.12 1.10
C VAL A 136 -17.58 10.98 0.13
N VAL A 137 -18.86 11.13 0.41
CA VAL A 137 -19.74 12.08 -0.25
C VAL A 137 -19.93 13.28 0.67
N ALA A 138 -19.42 14.42 0.27
CA ALA A 138 -19.49 15.64 1.07
C ALA A 138 -20.11 16.79 0.29
N ARG A 139 -20.72 17.70 1.01
CA ARG A 139 -21.16 18.99 0.43
C ARG A 139 -19.93 19.79 -0.03
N GLY A 140 -20.08 20.51 -1.12
CA GLY A 140 -19.07 21.48 -1.56
C GLY A 140 -18.97 22.71 -0.63
N THR A 141 -18.30 23.74 -1.09
CA THR A 141 -18.04 24.98 -0.33
C THR A 141 -19.28 25.81 0.03
N LEU A 142 -20.43 25.56 -0.59
CA LEU A 142 -21.66 26.26 -0.30
C LEU A 142 -22.37 25.66 0.91
N SER A 143 -22.66 26.49 1.90
CA SER A 143 -23.21 26.11 3.22
C SER A 143 -24.72 25.76 3.21
N ARG A 144 -25.25 25.17 2.14
CA ARG A 144 -26.67 24.75 2.05
C ARG A 144 -26.85 23.32 2.52
N MET A 145 -28.04 23.00 3.05
CA MET A 145 -28.40 21.61 3.38
C MET A 145 -28.42 20.76 2.11
N VAL A 146 -27.88 19.53 2.22
CA VAL A 146 -27.92 18.53 1.15
C VAL A 146 -28.75 17.35 1.65
N LYS A 147 -29.67 16.89 0.83
CA LYS A 147 -30.45 15.66 1.08
C LYS A 147 -29.82 14.53 0.32
N PHE A 148 -29.62 13.42 1.01
CA PHE A 148 -29.17 12.16 0.39
C PHE A 148 -30.32 11.16 0.43
N GLU A 149 -30.49 10.42 -0.64
CA GLU A 149 -31.35 9.23 -0.70
C GLU A 149 -30.42 8.05 -0.99
N ILE A 150 -30.46 7.04 -0.12
CA ILE A 150 -29.58 5.87 -0.19
C ILE A 150 -30.45 4.65 -0.49
N PHE A 151 -30.09 3.92 -1.53
CA PHE A 151 -30.71 2.66 -1.89
C PHE A 151 -29.69 1.55 -1.71
N ILE A 152 -30.11 0.46 -1.11
CA ILE A 152 -29.26 -0.76 -0.89
C ILE A 152 -30.04 -1.93 -1.48
N ASP A 153 -29.39 -2.67 -2.37
CA ASP A 153 -29.93 -3.88 -3.02
C ASP A 153 -29.84 -5.10 -2.10
#